data_3bd84f2fb84a951cf9dd26a9cd8a3588
#
_entry.id   3bd84f2fb84a951cf9dd26a9cd8a3588
#
_cell.length_a   1.000
_cell.length_b   1.000
_cell.length_c   1.000
_cell.angle_alpha   90.00
_cell.angle_beta   90.00
_cell.angle_gamma   90.00
#
_symmetry.space_group_name_H-M   'P 1'
#
loop_
_entity.id
_entity.type
_entity.pdbx_description
1 polymer ?
#
loop_
_entity_poly.entity_id
_entity_poly.type
_entity_poly.pdbx_seq_one_letter_code
_entity_poly.pdbx_strand_id
1 'polypeptide(L)'
;MPKVSQEVVIVGAGETRVGKLPGMESVQIQAWAVQEAAADCGLRVPEIDGLINLDPYAIPNSMFSSTLSEYLGLKPRFLSTVDVGGTVTAMTMLQQAVWAIESGHCEVAACVYGENTLTGRPPGAQGLALRNLLGGEEWEEPFGLHGMVTPYALLNDNAQMRKPMSMEDYLASRMIATPLRLFDCSQVSDGGGALILMSRERARARGLKAVSIRSMAMQSTHNSVAQTPDLQELGMAAAGRDAFAAAGIGPDDAQVALLHDAFTISVLITLEALGFTGPGQAGHYLRAGHASLGGRCPLNPHGGLLSQAHIGGMLHVTEAVHQLRGTAGRRQVPGARRAVVSGNGGVFSVCGVMVMEACT
;
A
#
# COMPACT_ATOMS: atom_id res chain seq x y z
N MET A 1 2.48 -17.63 16.62
CA MET A 1 2.96 -16.35 16.04
C MET A 1 2.65 -15.22 17.00
N PRO A 2 3.50 -14.19 17.11
CA PRO A 2 3.18 -13.04 17.95
C PRO A 2 1.96 -12.32 17.36
N LYS A 3 0.93 -12.10 18.18
CA LYS A 3 -0.20 -11.24 17.82
C LYS A 3 0.32 -9.80 17.77
N VAL A 4 -0.08 -9.03 16.76
CA VAL A 4 0.12 -7.57 16.79
C VAL A 4 -0.67 -7.04 17.98
N SER A 5 -0.07 -6.17 18.75
CA SER A 5 -0.74 -5.60 19.92
C SER A 5 -2.00 -4.85 19.52
N GLN A 6 -3.04 -5.05 20.30
CA GLN A 6 -4.31 -4.34 20.18
C GLN A 6 -4.29 -2.98 20.86
N GLU A 7 -3.18 -2.66 21.53
CA GLU A 7 -3.02 -1.44 22.34
C GLU A 7 -2.60 -0.23 21.51
N VAL A 8 -2.10 -0.45 20.29
CA VAL A 8 -1.76 0.61 19.33
C VAL A 8 -2.78 0.61 18.19
N VAL A 9 -3.21 1.79 17.79
CA VAL A 9 -4.25 1.99 16.78
C VAL A 9 -3.87 3.09 15.79
N ILE A 10 -4.39 3.00 14.56
CA ILE A 10 -4.29 4.04 13.54
C ILE A 10 -5.42 5.05 13.79
N VAL A 11 -5.07 6.31 13.92
CA VAL A 11 -6.01 7.42 14.19
C VAL A 11 -6.09 8.44 13.07
N GLY A 12 -5.04 8.56 12.24
CA GLY A 12 -4.98 9.50 11.11
C GLY A 12 -4.59 8.78 9.82
N ALA A 13 -5.21 9.17 8.71
CA ALA A 13 -4.88 8.71 7.37
C ALA A 13 -4.95 9.91 6.40
N GLY A 14 -3.85 10.22 5.71
CA GLY A 14 -3.76 11.34 4.80
C GLY A 14 -3.13 10.97 3.48
N GLU A 15 -3.61 11.59 2.41
CA GLU A 15 -3.12 11.42 1.05
C GLU A 15 -2.92 12.80 0.41
N THR A 16 -1.87 12.93 -0.40
CA THR A 16 -1.74 14.07 -1.30
C THR A 16 -2.61 13.87 -2.53
N ARG A 17 -2.75 14.89 -3.37
CA ARG A 17 -3.15 14.65 -4.75
C ARG A 17 -2.12 13.73 -5.40
N VAL A 18 -2.56 12.90 -6.33
CA VAL A 18 -1.70 11.97 -7.07
C VAL A 18 -1.67 12.31 -8.56
N GLY A 19 -0.67 11.79 -9.26
CA GLY A 19 -0.46 12.05 -10.69
C GLY A 19 0.74 12.96 -10.92
N LYS A 20 0.60 13.98 -11.76
CA LYS A 20 1.70 14.93 -12.03
C LYS A 20 1.73 16.03 -10.98
N LEU A 21 2.84 16.14 -10.25
CA LEU A 21 3.12 17.20 -9.27
C LEU A 21 4.41 17.96 -9.64
N PRO A 22 4.43 18.67 -10.78
CA PRO A 22 5.64 19.32 -11.27
C PRO A 22 6.15 20.36 -10.28
N GLY A 23 7.47 20.36 -10.05
CA GLY A 23 8.13 21.31 -9.14
C GLY A 23 8.05 20.96 -7.66
N MET A 24 7.37 19.85 -7.30
CA MET A 24 7.39 19.34 -5.92
C MET A 24 8.52 18.32 -5.74
N GLU A 25 9.26 18.47 -4.66
CA GLU A 25 10.25 17.50 -4.22
C GLU A 25 9.62 16.41 -3.32
N SER A 26 10.25 15.25 -3.25
CA SER A 26 9.74 14.12 -2.42
C SER A 26 9.59 14.52 -0.95
N VAL A 27 10.47 15.36 -0.40
CA VAL A 27 10.34 15.86 0.98
C VAL A 27 9.07 16.67 1.18
N GLN A 28 8.70 17.51 0.21
CA GLN A 28 7.47 18.30 0.25
C GLN A 28 6.23 17.42 0.15
N ILE A 29 6.28 16.40 -0.71
CA ILE A 29 5.18 15.44 -0.89
C ILE A 29 4.97 14.62 0.39
N GLN A 30 6.05 14.12 1.01
CA GLN A 30 5.92 13.37 2.27
C GLN A 30 5.46 14.29 3.41
N ALA A 31 5.98 15.50 3.50
CA ALA A 31 5.53 16.47 4.50
C ALA A 31 4.04 16.81 4.35
N TRP A 32 3.58 17.01 3.12
CA TRP A 32 2.16 17.24 2.83
C TRP A 32 1.29 16.06 3.27
N ALA A 33 1.68 14.83 2.95
CA ALA A 33 0.95 13.63 3.39
C ALA A 33 0.85 13.53 4.93
N VAL A 34 1.93 13.84 5.66
CA VAL A 34 1.92 13.89 7.14
C VAL A 34 0.98 14.98 7.65
N GLN A 35 0.97 16.14 7.04
CA GLN A 35 0.06 17.24 7.40
C GLN A 35 -1.41 16.85 7.20
N GLU A 36 -1.75 16.20 6.08
CA GLU A 36 -3.09 15.69 5.82
C GLU A 36 -3.51 14.61 6.84
N ALA A 37 -2.60 13.69 7.17
CA ALA A 37 -2.89 12.65 8.17
C ALA A 37 -3.06 13.24 9.59
N ALA A 38 -2.31 14.28 9.94
CA ALA A 38 -2.46 14.98 11.20
C ALA A 38 -3.80 15.76 11.25
N ALA A 39 -4.15 16.44 10.16
CA ALA A 39 -5.42 17.16 10.03
C ALA A 39 -6.63 16.22 10.12
N ASP A 40 -6.56 15.04 9.50
CA ASP A 40 -7.62 14.02 9.53
C ASP A 40 -8.00 13.57 10.94
N CYS A 41 -7.05 13.56 11.87
CA CYS A 41 -7.30 13.21 13.28
C CYS A 41 -7.23 14.41 14.25
N GLY A 42 -7.16 15.63 13.73
CA GLY A 42 -7.14 16.86 14.56
C GLY A 42 -5.88 17.01 15.42
N LEU A 43 -4.77 16.38 15.04
CA LEU A 43 -3.49 16.54 15.69
C LEU A 43 -2.70 17.71 15.07
N ARG A 44 -1.90 18.37 15.89
CA ARG A 44 -0.90 19.32 15.39
C ARG A 44 0.37 18.54 15.02
N VAL A 45 0.99 18.85 13.90
CA VAL A 45 2.21 18.18 13.44
C VAL A 45 3.29 18.07 14.54
N PRO A 46 3.57 19.11 15.37
CA PRO A 46 4.56 19.00 16.44
C PRO A 46 4.23 18.01 17.59
N GLU A 47 3.03 17.42 17.62
CA GLU A 47 2.70 16.36 18.58
C GLU A 47 3.22 14.99 18.16
N ILE A 48 3.75 14.86 16.94
CA ILE A 48 4.36 13.66 16.39
C ILE A 48 5.79 13.58 16.91
N ASP A 49 6.11 12.54 17.68
CA ASP A 49 7.43 12.29 18.26
C ASP A 49 8.09 10.99 17.77
N GLY A 50 7.45 10.30 16.82
CA GLY A 50 8.00 9.19 16.06
C GLY A 50 7.79 9.40 14.55
N LEU A 51 8.83 9.18 13.72
CA LEU A 51 8.74 9.27 12.28
C LEU A 51 9.37 8.05 11.62
N ILE A 52 8.60 7.36 10.83
CA ILE A 52 9.01 6.20 10.04
C ILE A 52 8.69 6.48 8.57
N ASN A 53 9.70 6.44 7.72
CA ASN A 53 9.52 6.71 6.30
C ASN A 53 10.23 5.68 5.41
N LEU A 54 9.89 5.70 4.14
CA LEU A 54 10.67 5.13 3.06
C LEU A 54 11.36 6.28 2.31
N ASP A 55 12.65 6.11 2.05
CA ASP A 55 13.42 7.09 1.27
C ASP A 55 12.96 7.12 -0.19
N PRO A 56 12.99 8.28 -0.84
CA PRO A 56 12.55 8.39 -2.23
C PRO A 56 13.51 7.67 -3.18
N TYR A 57 12.96 6.88 -4.10
CA TYR A 57 13.72 6.25 -5.17
C TYR A 57 14.04 7.21 -6.33
N ALA A 58 13.22 8.25 -6.51
CA ALA A 58 13.39 9.20 -7.60
C ALA A 58 14.70 9.95 -7.51
N ILE A 59 15.01 10.49 -6.33
CA ILE A 59 16.24 11.20 -6.00
C ILE A 59 16.67 10.75 -4.61
N PRO A 60 17.52 9.72 -4.50
CA PRO A 60 18.01 9.25 -3.21
C PRO A 60 18.72 10.38 -2.45
N ASN A 61 18.39 10.51 -1.17
CA ASN A 61 18.99 11.51 -0.30
C ASN A 61 19.43 10.81 1.00
N SER A 62 20.72 10.89 1.30
CA SER A 62 21.22 10.41 2.59
C SER A 62 20.61 11.22 3.74
N MET A 63 20.22 10.53 4.84
CA MET A 63 19.58 11.15 6.00
C MET A 63 18.21 11.79 5.68
N PHE A 64 17.46 11.25 4.74
CA PHE A 64 16.17 11.79 4.31
C PHE A 64 15.19 11.95 5.48
N SER A 65 15.15 10.99 6.42
CA SER A 65 14.32 11.08 7.63
C SER A 65 14.60 12.32 8.47
N SER A 66 15.88 12.71 8.59
CA SER A 66 16.28 13.93 9.31
C SER A 66 15.87 15.18 8.56
N THR A 67 16.05 15.19 7.23
CA THR A 67 15.59 16.28 6.36
C THR A 67 14.08 16.48 6.44
N LEU A 68 13.32 15.39 6.41
CA LEU A 68 11.86 15.42 6.54
C LEU A 68 11.43 15.91 7.93
N SER A 69 12.12 15.49 9.00
CA SER A 69 11.87 15.95 10.37
C SER A 69 12.09 17.47 10.49
N GLU A 70 13.19 17.96 9.94
CA GLU A 70 13.50 19.41 9.94
C GLU A 70 12.46 20.19 9.14
N TYR A 71 12.09 19.71 7.95
CA TYR A 71 11.08 20.33 7.10
C TYR A 71 9.71 20.44 7.78
N LEU A 72 9.32 19.42 8.55
CA LEU A 72 8.09 19.38 9.34
C LEU A 72 8.19 20.13 10.68
N GLY A 73 9.38 20.59 11.08
CA GLY A 73 9.62 21.19 12.41
C GLY A 73 9.50 20.20 13.56
N LEU A 74 9.74 18.90 13.31
CA LEU A 74 9.65 17.84 14.29
C LEU A 74 10.96 17.70 15.09
N LYS A 75 10.83 17.17 16.32
CA LYS A 75 11.95 16.70 17.14
C LYS A 75 11.65 15.26 17.59
N PRO A 76 11.69 14.28 16.68
CA PRO A 76 11.26 12.93 16.97
C PRO A 76 12.21 12.25 17.96
N ARG A 77 11.65 11.51 18.90
CA ARG A 77 12.37 10.62 19.83
C ARG A 77 12.67 9.28 19.16
N PHE A 78 11.87 8.91 18.14
CA PHE A 78 12.07 7.72 17.32
C PHE A 78 12.11 8.10 15.84
N LEU A 79 13.14 7.67 15.14
CA LEU A 79 13.37 7.94 13.73
C LEU A 79 13.82 6.66 13.02
N SER A 80 13.16 6.27 11.95
CA SER A 80 13.50 5.06 11.19
C SER A 80 13.20 5.22 9.71
N THR A 81 14.07 4.64 8.89
CA THR A 81 13.85 4.41 7.46
C THR A 81 13.63 2.93 7.22
N VAL A 82 12.61 2.56 6.46
CA VAL A 82 12.25 1.16 6.17
C VAL A 82 12.11 0.96 4.68
N ASP A 83 12.81 -0.05 4.16
CA ASP A 83 12.61 -0.58 2.83
C ASP A 83 12.75 -2.10 2.84
N VAL A 84 11.67 -2.80 2.52
CA VAL A 84 11.64 -4.26 2.30
C VAL A 84 11.13 -4.59 0.91
N GLY A 85 11.02 -3.58 0.06
CA GLY A 85 10.56 -3.66 -1.32
C GLY A 85 9.05 -3.50 -1.47
N GLY A 86 8.66 -2.73 -2.50
CA GLY A 86 7.28 -2.60 -2.96
C GLY A 86 6.27 -2.18 -1.88
N THR A 87 5.05 -2.69 -2.00
CA THR A 87 3.92 -2.29 -1.14
C THR A 87 3.95 -2.95 0.26
N VAL A 88 4.78 -3.96 0.48
CA VAL A 88 4.99 -4.56 1.82
C VAL A 88 5.66 -3.58 2.78
N THR A 89 6.43 -2.63 2.28
CA THR A 89 7.12 -1.63 3.08
C THR A 89 6.16 -0.83 3.97
N ALA A 90 4.97 -0.48 3.48
CA ALA A 90 3.95 0.20 4.28
C ALA A 90 3.56 -0.61 5.54
N MET A 91 3.41 -1.94 5.40
CA MET A 91 3.10 -2.82 6.54
C MET A 91 4.24 -2.87 7.54
N THR A 92 5.48 -2.95 7.05
CA THR A 92 6.67 -2.99 7.92
C THR A 92 6.85 -1.67 8.69
N MET A 93 6.56 -0.52 8.07
CA MET A 93 6.54 0.77 8.78
C MET A 93 5.52 0.78 9.92
N LEU A 94 4.30 0.27 9.68
CA LEU A 94 3.27 0.15 10.71
C LEU A 94 3.71 -0.77 11.85
N GLN A 95 4.35 -1.90 11.54
CA GLN A 95 4.88 -2.81 12.55
C GLN A 95 5.94 -2.14 13.43
N GLN A 96 6.84 -1.35 12.82
CA GLN A 96 7.84 -0.59 13.59
C GLN A 96 7.20 0.49 14.46
N ALA A 97 6.18 1.19 13.96
CA ALA A 97 5.44 2.18 14.73
C ALA A 97 4.77 1.55 15.97
N VAL A 98 4.15 0.37 15.79
CA VAL A 98 3.56 -0.39 16.90
C VAL A 98 4.63 -0.70 17.96
N TRP A 99 5.77 -1.27 17.56
CA TRP A 99 6.85 -1.59 18.50
C TRP A 99 7.45 -0.36 19.19
N ALA A 100 7.62 0.74 18.46
CA ALA A 100 8.16 1.97 19.03
C ALA A 100 7.24 2.58 20.09
N ILE A 101 5.94 2.57 19.86
CA ILE A 101 4.94 3.06 20.83
C ILE A 101 4.86 2.15 22.04
N GLU A 102 4.77 0.83 21.85
CA GLU A 102 4.72 -0.15 22.95
C GLU A 102 5.95 -0.15 23.83
N SER A 103 7.13 0.06 23.23
CA SER A 103 8.38 0.14 23.95
C SER A 103 8.61 1.51 24.60
N GLY A 104 7.69 2.48 24.42
CA GLY A 104 7.81 3.83 24.98
C GLY A 104 8.85 4.72 24.29
N HIS A 105 9.33 4.34 23.10
CA HIS A 105 10.27 5.18 22.34
C HIS A 105 9.60 6.43 21.79
N CYS A 106 8.31 6.35 21.45
CA CYS A 106 7.48 7.50 21.08
C CYS A 106 6.03 7.29 21.55
N GLU A 107 5.24 8.36 21.53
CA GLU A 107 3.81 8.32 21.90
C GLU A 107 2.89 8.44 20.68
N VAL A 108 3.35 9.17 19.66
CA VAL A 108 2.62 9.42 18.40
C VAL A 108 3.57 9.22 17.24
N ALA A 109 3.35 8.17 16.46
CA ALA A 109 4.17 7.84 15.31
C ALA A 109 3.48 8.19 13.99
N ALA A 110 4.21 8.81 13.06
CA ALA A 110 3.82 8.94 11.66
C ALA A 110 4.58 7.94 10.79
N CYS A 111 3.86 7.20 9.97
CA CYS A 111 4.39 6.37 8.90
C CYS A 111 4.10 7.05 7.57
N VAL A 112 5.11 7.33 6.74
CA VAL A 112 4.93 8.10 5.51
C VAL A 112 5.78 7.60 4.36
N TYR A 113 5.21 7.63 3.17
CA TYR A 113 5.90 7.52 1.90
C TYR A 113 5.30 8.46 0.87
N GLY A 114 6.15 9.02 0.02
CA GLY A 114 5.74 9.86 -1.09
C GLY A 114 6.90 10.20 -2.00
N GLU A 115 6.62 10.29 -3.29
CA GLU A 115 7.60 10.49 -4.33
C GLU A 115 7.12 11.39 -5.47
N ASN A 116 8.10 11.93 -6.20
CA ASN A 116 7.93 12.62 -7.49
C ASN A 116 8.51 11.82 -8.66
N THR A 117 8.28 10.51 -8.67
CA THR A 117 8.86 9.58 -9.67
C THR A 117 8.47 9.93 -11.11
N LEU A 118 7.28 10.51 -11.31
CA LEU A 118 6.77 10.87 -12.63
C LEU A 118 7.33 12.20 -13.13
N THR A 119 7.47 13.21 -12.28
CA THR A 119 7.88 14.56 -12.70
C THR A 119 9.26 14.99 -12.22
N GLY A 120 9.80 14.37 -11.18
CA GLY A 120 11.10 14.71 -10.59
C GLY A 120 12.31 14.13 -11.34
N ARG A 121 12.11 13.25 -12.30
CA ARG A 121 13.18 12.63 -13.09
C ARG A 121 13.30 13.25 -14.48
N PRO A 122 14.53 13.34 -15.04
CA PRO A 122 14.70 13.70 -16.44
C PRO A 122 13.93 12.74 -17.36
N PRO A 123 13.40 13.21 -18.50
CA PRO A 123 12.78 12.36 -19.51
C PRO A 123 13.70 11.18 -19.89
N GLY A 124 13.15 9.96 -19.85
CA GLY A 124 13.90 8.72 -20.14
C GLY A 124 14.62 8.07 -18.95
N ALA A 125 14.75 8.75 -17.81
CA ALA A 125 15.40 8.20 -16.62
C ALA A 125 14.46 7.33 -15.74
N GLN A 126 13.17 7.28 -16.05
CA GLN A 126 12.16 6.59 -15.23
C GLN A 126 12.39 5.08 -15.11
N GLY A 127 12.96 4.44 -16.14
CA GLY A 127 13.33 3.02 -16.08
C GLY A 127 14.70 2.76 -15.44
N LEU A 128 15.62 3.72 -15.53
CA LEU A 128 17.00 3.51 -15.12
C LEU A 128 17.23 3.43 -13.61
N ALA A 129 16.39 4.08 -12.81
CA ALA A 129 16.60 4.14 -11.36
C ALA A 129 15.95 2.96 -10.61
N LEU A 130 14.94 2.31 -11.19
CA LEU A 130 14.47 1.00 -10.70
C LEU A 130 15.49 -0.10 -11.01
N ARG A 131 16.27 0.03 -12.07
CA ARG A 131 17.33 -0.91 -12.44
C ARG A 131 18.37 -1.08 -11.34
N ASN A 132 18.79 0.00 -10.69
CA ASN A 132 19.85 -0.03 -9.68
C ASN A 132 19.37 -0.41 -8.27
N LEU A 133 18.07 -0.63 -8.09
CA LEU A 133 17.46 -0.82 -6.76
C LEU A 133 17.10 -2.27 -6.46
N LEU A 134 16.83 -3.09 -7.49
CA LEU A 134 16.21 -4.41 -7.27
C LEU A 134 17.20 -5.56 -7.14
N GLY A 135 18.47 -5.40 -7.45
CA GLY A 135 19.44 -6.51 -7.47
C GLY A 135 18.97 -7.70 -8.33
N GLY A 136 19.86 -8.42 -8.96
CA GLY A 136 19.46 -9.54 -9.84
C GLY A 136 19.34 -9.17 -11.32
N GLU A 137 19.60 -7.91 -11.68
CA GLU A 137 19.55 -7.40 -13.06
C GLU A 137 20.42 -8.22 -14.03
N GLU A 138 21.58 -8.65 -13.60
CA GLU A 138 22.49 -9.51 -14.34
C GLU A 138 21.87 -10.86 -14.76
N TRP A 139 20.80 -11.30 -14.08
CA TRP A 139 20.08 -12.54 -14.37
C TRP A 139 18.80 -12.32 -15.18
N GLU A 140 18.17 -11.16 -15.06
CA GLU A 140 16.85 -10.84 -15.61
C GLU A 140 16.90 -9.99 -16.88
N GLU A 141 17.84 -9.04 -16.97
CA GLU A 141 18.03 -8.16 -18.13
C GLU A 141 18.27 -8.88 -19.46
N PRO A 142 19.10 -9.94 -19.51
CA PRO A 142 19.31 -10.68 -20.75
C PRO A 142 18.05 -11.35 -21.32
N PHE A 143 16.98 -11.48 -20.50
CA PHE A 143 15.69 -12.06 -20.90
C PHE A 143 14.62 -10.99 -21.17
N GLY A 144 14.96 -9.70 -21.17
CA GLY A 144 14.06 -8.62 -21.55
C GLY A 144 13.12 -8.13 -20.45
N LEU A 145 13.39 -8.44 -19.18
CA LEU A 145 12.62 -7.93 -18.04
C LEU A 145 13.03 -6.49 -17.72
N HIS A 146 12.27 -5.52 -18.23
CA HIS A 146 12.51 -4.09 -18.05
C HIS A 146 11.30 -3.40 -17.43
N GLY A 147 11.31 -3.10 -16.14
CA GLY A 147 10.40 -2.19 -15.43
C GLY A 147 8.87 -2.35 -15.64
N MET A 148 8.06 -1.70 -14.85
CA MET A 148 6.60 -1.87 -14.77
C MET A 148 5.78 -0.65 -15.21
N VAL A 149 4.58 -0.81 -15.87
CA VAL A 149 3.67 0.31 -16.28
C VAL A 149 2.20 -0.06 -16.57
N THR A 150 1.22 0.65 -16.07
CA THR A 150 -0.13 1.28 -16.24
C THR A 150 -1.45 0.49 -16.47
N PRO A 151 -2.70 1.08 -16.36
CA PRO A 151 -3.57 1.87 -15.42
C PRO A 151 -5.02 1.39 -15.13
N TYR A 152 -5.79 1.97 -14.13
CA TYR A 152 -7.28 2.03 -14.00
C TYR A 152 -7.82 2.87 -12.82
N ALA A 153 -9.02 3.58 -12.92
CA ALA A 153 -10.08 3.78 -11.91
C ALA A 153 -11.17 4.80 -12.19
N LEU A 154 -12.37 4.60 -11.63
CA LEU A 154 -13.56 5.40 -11.94
C LEU A 154 -14.22 6.16 -10.76
N LEU A 155 -14.03 5.74 -9.52
CA LEU A 155 -14.83 6.23 -8.39
C LEU A 155 -14.08 7.09 -7.36
N ASN A 156 -12.78 7.23 -7.51
CA ASN A 156 -11.96 8.04 -6.64
C ASN A 156 -11.62 9.38 -7.29
N ASP A 157 -12.06 10.50 -6.67
CA ASP A 157 -11.78 11.84 -7.19
C ASP A 157 -10.27 12.16 -7.20
N ASN A 158 -9.46 11.47 -6.40
CA ASN A 158 -8.01 11.53 -6.40
C ASN A 158 -7.35 10.51 -7.35
N ALA A 159 -8.10 9.71 -8.10
CA ALA A 159 -7.51 8.75 -9.03
C ALA A 159 -7.13 9.41 -10.35
N GLN A 160 -6.01 8.94 -10.95
CA GLN A 160 -5.50 9.44 -12.22
C GLN A 160 -6.35 8.99 -13.42
N MET A 161 -6.82 7.73 -13.37
CA MET A 161 -7.60 7.13 -14.46
C MET A 161 -9.08 7.06 -14.09
N ARG A 162 -9.87 7.92 -14.69
CA ARG A 162 -11.29 8.14 -14.31
C ARG A 162 -12.27 7.98 -15.49
N LYS A 163 -11.80 7.46 -16.63
CA LYS A 163 -12.69 7.21 -17.79
C LYS A 163 -13.14 5.76 -17.79
N PRO A 164 -14.43 5.48 -18.06
CA PRO A 164 -14.88 4.15 -18.39
C PRO A 164 -14.08 3.58 -19.56
N MET A 165 -13.82 2.30 -19.54
CA MET A 165 -13.08 1.60 -20.59
C MET A 165 -13.89 0.41 -21.06
N SER A 166 -14.03 0.29 -22.38
CA SER A 166 -14.63 -0.87 -23.02
C SER A 166 -13.59 -1.99 -23.23
N MET A 167 -14.07 -3.19 -23.54
CA MET A 167 -13.18 -4.28 -23.97
C MET A 167 -12.43 -3.94 -25.26
N GLU A 168 -13.06 -3.16 -26.15
CA GLU A 168 -12.45 -2.68 -27.39
C GLU A 168 -11.28 -1.72 -27.10
N ASP A 169 -11.47 -0.77 -26.18
CA ASP A 169 -10.39 0.13 -25.74
C ASP A 169 -9.22 -0.65 -25.16
N TYR A 170 -9.51 -1.68 -24.33
CA TYR A 170 -8.48 -2.56 -23.78
C TYR A 170 -7.70 -3.29 -24.87
N LEU A 171 -8.41 -3.95 -25.81
CA LEU A 171 -7.80 -4.72 -26.90
C LEU A 171 -7.05 -3.84 -27.91
N ALA A 172 -7.45 -2.59 -28.08
CA ALA A 172 -6.75 -1.60 -28.91
C ALA A 172 -5.54 -0.98 -28.21
N SER A 173 -5.40 -1.16 -26.89
CA SER A 173 -4.30 -0.57 -26.12
C SER A 173 -2.95 -1.19 -26.47
N ARG A 174 -1.89 -0.38 -26.29
CA ARG A 174 -0.51 -0.80 -26.60
C ARG A 174 -0.10 -2.04 -25.80
N MET A 175 0.52 -3.01 -26.45
CA MET A 175 1.21 -4.11 -25.80
C MET A 175 2.45 -3.59 -25.08
N ILE A 176 2.62 -3.95 -23.81
CA ILE A 176 3.80 -3.61 -22.98
C ILE A 176 4.78 -4.78 -22.98
N ALA A 177 4.32 -5.95 -22.56
CA ALA A 177 5.08 -7.20 -22.60
C ALA A 177 4.07 -8.34 -22.77
N THR A 178 4.20 -9.17 -23.82
CA THR A 178 3.22 -10.24 -24.10
C THR A 178 3.05 -11.18 -22.90
N PRO A 179 1.81 -11.41 -22.44
CA PRO A 179 0.51 -10.96 -22.99
C PRO A 179 -0.01 -9.63 -22.41
N LEU A 180 0.74 -8.90 -21.57
CA LEU A 180 0.27 -7.72 -20.84
C LEU A 180 0.21 -6.48 -21.72
N ARG A 181 -0.94 -5.81 -21.68
CA ARG A 181 -1.20 -4.55 -22.35
C ARG A 181 -1.04 -3.35 -21.41
N LEU A 182 -1.13 -2.15 -21.97
CA LEU A 182 -1.06 -0.89 -21.24
C LEU A 182 -1.96 -0.89 -20.00
N PHE A 183 -3.14 -1.44 -20.10
CA PHE A 183 -4.14 -1.45 -19.04
C PHE A 183 -4.00 -2.62 -18.06
N ASP A 184 -3.04 -3.49 -18.22
CA ASP A 184 -2.72 -4.55 -17.26
C ASP A 184 -1.70 -4.15 -16.20
N CYS A 185 -1.17 -2.92 -16.27
CA CYS A 185 0.00 -2.53 -15.48
C CYS A 185 -0.22 -1.19 -14.74
N SER A 186 0.28 -1.00 -13.53
CA SER A 186 0.13 0.23 -12.72
C SER A 186 0.87 1.45 -13.29
N GLN A 187 0.47 2.66 -12.90
CA GLN A 187 1.09 3.91 -13.36
C GLN A 187 2.26 4.36 -12.50
N VAL A 188 3.30 4.91 -13.14
CA VAL A 188 4.26 5.77 -12.45
C VAL A 188 3.54 7.04 -12.02
N SER A 189 3.67 7.43 -10.77
CA SER A 189 2.89 8.50 -10.17
C SER A 189 3.74 9.34 -9.23
N ASP A 190 3.44 10.63 -9.16
CA ASP A 190 3.82 11.44 -8.01
C ASP A 190 2.70 11.39 -6.97
N GLY A 191 3.04 11.51 -5.71
CA GLY A 191 2.10 11.55 -4.62
C GLY A 191 2.65 10.95 -3.34
N GLY A 192 1.86 11.01 -2.27
CA GLY A 192 2.23 10.50 -0.97
C GLY A 192 1.02 10.05 -0.16
N GLY A 193 1.26 9.19 0.81
CA GLY A 193 0.31 8.78 1.83
C GLY A 193 0.98 8.69 3.19
N ALA A 194 0.23 8.99 4.25
CA ALA A 194 0.72 8.89 5.62
C ALA A 194 -0.37 8.37 6.57
N LEU A 195 0.09 7.74 7.64
CA LEU A 195 -0.74 7.19 8.70
C LEU A 195 -0.20 7.64 10.05
N ILE A 196 -1.09 7.96 11.00
CA ILE A 196 -0.71 8.32 12.37
C ILE A 196 -1.22 7.26 13.33
N LEU A 197 -0.34 6.80 14.21
CA LEU A 197 -0.58 5.79 15.22
C LEU A 197 -0.32 6.35 16.63
N MET A 198 -1.10 5.87 17.58
CA MET A 198 -0.90 6.10 19.01
C MET A 198 -1.48 4.96 19.84
N SER A 199 -1.28 4.99 21.17
CA SER A 199 -1.95 4.01 22.02
C SER A 199 -3.47 4.15 21.96
N ARG A 200 -4.17 3.03 22.09
CA ARG A 200 -5.64 2.97 22.14
C ARG A 200 -6.21 3.83 23.27
N GLU A 201 -5.55 3.83 24.42
CA GLU A 201 -5.92 4.65 25.57
C GLU A 201 -5.92 6.13 25.20
N ARG A 202 -4.81 6.61 24.59
CA ARG A 202 -4.67 8.01 24.17
C ARG A 202 -5.70 8.40 23.09
N ALA A 203 -5.95 7.50 22.14
CA ALA A 203 -6.98 7.70 21.12
C ALA A 203 -8.38 7.84 21.74
N ARG A 204 -8.73 6.97 22.70
CA ARG A 204 -10.00 7.05 23.43
C ARG A 204 -10.12 8.33 24.26
N ALA A 205 -9.07 8.72 24.99
CA ALA A 205 -9.04 9.94 25.77
C ALA A 205 -9.27 11.20 24.92
N ARG A 206 -8.92 11.15 23.65
CA ARG A 206 -9.11 12.23 22.66
C ARG A 206 -10.42 12.09 21.85
N GLY A 207 -11.18 11.03 22.04
CA GLY A 207 -12.41 10.76 21.27
C GLY A 207 -12.18 10.49 19.78
N LEU A 208 -11.00 9.98 19.41
CA LEU A 208 -10.62 9.74 18.01
C LEU A 208 -11.22 8.44 17.47
N LYS A 209 -11.69 8.48 16.24
CA LYS A 209 -12.04 7.26 15.49
C LYS A 209 -10.77 6.50 15.11
N ALA A 210 -10.68 5.26 15.52
CA ALA A 210 -9.47 4.48 15.39
C ALA A 210 -9.71 3.15 14.64
N VAL A 211 -8.65 2.61 14.05
CA VAL A 211 -8.62 1.32 13.37
C VAL A 211 -7.51 0.46 13.99
N SER A 212 -7.84 -0.78 14.32
CA SER A 212 -6.89 -1.75 14.87
C SER A 212 -6.21 -2.54 13.76
N ILE A 213 -4.93 -2.85 13.93
CA ILE A 213 -4.25 -3.91 13.19
C ILE A 213 -4.45 -5.20 13.99
N ARG A 214 -5.27 -6.12 13.48
CA ARG A 214 -5.57 -7.40 14.16
C ARG A 214 -4.44 -8.39 14.06
N SER A 215 -3.84 -8.44 12.87
CA SER A 215 -2.70 -9.32 12.57
C SER A 215 -1.94 -8.79 11.37
N MET A 216 -0.69 -9.23 11.27
CA MET A 216 0.16 -9.01 10.11
C MET A 216 1.11 -10.19 9.98
N ALA A 217 1.29 -10.70 8.77
CA ALA A 217 2.30 -11.72 8.48
C ALA A 217 2.97 -11.41 7.15
N MET A 218 4.25 -11.78 7.07
CA MET A 218 5.07 -11.59 5.87
C MET A 218 5.90 -12.84 5.60
N GLN A 219 6.15 -13.09 4.32
CA GLN A 219 7.00 -14.17 3.85
C GLN A 219 7.90 -13.68 2.73
N SER A 220 9.21 -13.84 2.88
CA SER A 220 10.19 -13.69 1.80
C SER A 220 10.57 -15.07 1.28
N THR A 221 10.59 -15.25 -0.04
CA THR A 221 10.87 -16.56 -0.68
C THR A 221 12.08 -16.51 -1.62
N HIS A 222 12.26 -15.42 -2.34
CA HIS A 222 13.34 -15.25 -3.33
C HIS A 222 13.64 -13.76 -3.50
N ASN A 223 14.72 -13.43 -4.17
CA ASN A 223 15.01 -12.05 -4.61
C ASN A 223 14.67 -11.88 -6.10
N SER A 224 15.18 -12.77 -6.94
CA SER A 224 14.93 -12.78 -8.39
C SER A 224 13.93 -13.87 -8.76
N VAL A 225 13.03 -13.59 -9.72
CA VAL A 225 12.07 -14.58 -10.26
C VAL A 225 12.77 -15.84 -10.77
N ALA A 226 13.97 -15.69 -11.34
CA ALA A 226 14.77 -16.84 -11.81
C ALA A 226 15.20 -17.79 -10.68
N GLN A 227 15.11 -17.36 -9.43
CA GLN A 227 15.48 -18.13 -8.24
C GLN A 227 14.26 -18.68 -7.49
N THR A 228 13.03 -18.41 -7.96
CA THR A 228 11.86 -18.99 -7.31
C THR A 228 11.79 -20.50 -7.61
N PRO A 229 11.64 -21.34 -6.57
CA PRO A 229 11.54 -22.78 -6.78
C PRO A 229 10.22 -23.18 -7.45
N ASP A 230 9.15 -22.47 -7.18
CA ASP A 230 7.82 -22.68 -7.76
C ASP A 230 7.05 -21.36 -7.86
N LEU A 231 6.56 -21.03 -9.05
CA LEU A 231 5.71 -19.86 -9.29
C LEU A 231 4.28 -20.03 -8.74
N GLN A 232 3.89 -21.24 -8.33
CA GLN A 232 2.59 -21.52 -7.72
C GLN A 232 2.64 -21.41 -6.18
N GLU A 233 3.82 -21.62 -5.58
CA GLU A 233 4.03 -21.52 -4.13
C GLU A 233 4.66 -20.17 -3.72
N LEU A 234 4.07 -19.08 -4.16
CA LEU A 234 4.49 -17.74 -3.75
C LEU A 234 4.18 -17.49 -2.27
N GLY A 235 5.02 -16.70 -1.60
CA GLY A 235 4.88 -16.40 -0.16
C GLY A 235 3.53 -15.80 0.27
N MET A 236 2.69 -15.37 -0.69
CA MET A 236 1.38 -14.77 -0.44
C MET A 236 0.44 -15.74 0.28
N ALA A 237 0.40 -17.02 -0.12
CA ALA A 237 -0.45 -18.02 0.54
C ALA A 237 -0.02 -18.30 1.97
N ALA A 238 1.28 -18.36 2.24
CA ALA A 238 1.81 -18.54 3.60
C ALA A 238 1.51 -17.31 4.48
N ALA A 239 1.80 -16.10 3.99
CA ALA A 239 1.49 -14.86 4.70
C ALA A 239 -0.03 -14.74 4.98
N GLY A 240 -0.88 -15.12 4.02
CA GLY A 240 -2.34 -15.13 4.18
C GLY A 240 -2.80 -16.08 5.27
N ARG A 241 -2.37 -17.35 5.22
CA ARG A 241 -2.73 -18.36 6.26
C ARG A 241 -2.36 -17.87 7.64
N ASP A 242 -1.14 -17.34 7.78
CA ASP A 242 -0.62 -16.88 9.07
C ASP A 242 -1.36 -15.65 9.59
N ALA A 243 -1.66 -14.67 8.73
CA ALA A 243 -2.39 -13.48 9.09
C ALA A 243 -3.84 -13.81 9.50
N PHE A 244 -4.55 -14.62 8.71
CA PHE A 244 -5.92 -15.03 9.02
C PHE A 244 -5.98 -15.85 10.31
N ALA A 245 -5.08 -16.82 10.49
CA ALA A 245 -5.02 -17.63 11.72
C ALA A 245 -4.75 -16.76 12.95
N ALA A 246 -3.82 -15.82 12.88
CA ALA A 246 -3.52 -14.90 13.98
C ALA A 246 -4.69 -13.95 14.32
N ALA A 247 -5.47 -13.55 13.32
CA ALA A 247 -6.68 -12.74 13.49
C ALA A 247 -7.88 -13.57 13.97
N GLY A 248 -7.85 -14.90 13.82
CA GLY A 248 -8.97 -15.79 14.12
C GLY A 248 -10.14 -15.65 13.14
N ILE A 249 -9.86 -15.38 11.87
CA ILE A 249 -10.85 -15.20 10.80
C ILE A 249 -10.44 -15.97 9.55
N GLY A 250 -11.36 -16.07 8.58
CA GLY A 250 -11.07 -16.51 7.22
C GLY A 250 -11.26 -15.41 6.18
N PRO A 251 -10.95 -15.67 4.89
CA PRO A 251 -11.15 -14.70 3.81
C PRO A 251 -12.61 -14.27 3.67
N ASP A 252 -13.56 -15.14 4.03
CA ASP A 252 -15.02 -14.87 3.98
C ASP A 252 -15.50 -13.86 5.02
N ASP A 253 -14.71 -13.61 6.05
CA ASP A 253 -15.01 -12.64 7.10
C ASP A 253 -14.62 -11.21 6.71
N ALA A 254 -13.85 -11.02 5.61
CA ALA A 254 -13.47 -9.71 5.10
C ALA A 254 -14.63 -9.07 4.34
N GLN A 255 -14.95 -7.81 4.64
CA GLN A 255 -15.94 -7.02 3.92
C GLN A 255 -15.35 -6.15 2.83
N VAL A 256 -14.04 -5.90 2.85
CA VAL A 256 -13.31 -5.19 1.82
C VAL A 256 -11.87 -5.71 1.73
N ALA A 257 -11.35 -5.81 0.52
CA ALA A 257 -9.98 -6.26 0.29
C ALA A 257 -9.21 -5.21 -0.53
N LEU A 258 -8.04 -4.82 -0.02
CA LEU A 258 -7.09 -3.90 -0.65
C LEU A 258 -5.88 -4.74 -1.08
N LEU A 259 -5.98 -5.32 -2.27
CA LEU A 259 -4.99 -6.28 -2.76
C LEU A 259 -4.00 -5.59 -3.70
N HIS A 260 -2.73 -5.98 -3.60
CA HIS A 260 -1.68 -5.48 -4.49
C HIS A 260 -2.02 -5.74 -5.96
N ASP A 261 -2.16 -4.68 -6.72
CA ASP A 261 -2.60 -4.68 -8.11
C ASP A 261 -1.65 -3.88 -9.03
N ALA A 262 -0.34 -4.06 -8.85
CA ALA A 262 0.63 -3.49 -9.80
C ALA A 262 0.41 -4.04 -11.23
N PHE A 263 -0.14 -5.25 -11.34
CA PHE A 263 -0.58 -5.89 -12.57
C PHE A 263 -1.92 -6.59 -12.37
N THR A 264 -2.73 -6.69 -13.44
CA THR A 264 -4.01 -7.41 -13.38
C THR A 264 -3.84 -8.87 -12.96
N ILE A 265 -2.78 -9.54 -13.44
CA ILE A 265 -2.48 -10.93 -13.08
C ILE A 265 -2.15 -11.08 -11.58
N SER A 266 -1.52 -10.09 -10.96
CA SER A 266 -1.19 -10.17 -9.53
C SER A 266 -2.43 -10.22 -8.64
N VAL A 267 -3.53 -9.60 -9.07
CA VAL A 267 -4.83 -9.68 -8.39
C VAL A 267 -5.38 -11.10 -8.44
N LEU A 268 -5.34 -11.75 -9.61
CA LEU A 268 -5.86 -13.11 -9.78
C LEU A 268 -5.09 -14.08 -8.88
N ILE A 269 -3.77 -14.04 -8.93
CA ILE A 269 -2.89 -14.86 -8.09
C ILE A 269 -3.17 -14.61 -6.60
N THR A 270 -3.30 -13.35 -6.19
CA THR A 270 -3.53 -13.00 -4.79
C THR A 270 -4.90 -13.47 -4.29
N LEU A 271 -5.97 -13.34 -5.10
CA LEU A 271 -7.31 -13.83 -4.73
C LEU A 271 -7.31 -15.34 -4.47
N GLU A 272 -6.63 -16.11 -5.30
CA GLU A 272 -6.52 -17.56 -5.16
C GLU A 272 -5.60 -17.93 -3.98
N ALA A 273 -4.44 -17.30 -3.86
CA ALA A 273 -3.49 -17.55 -2.77
C ALA A 273 -4.05 -17.25 -1.38
N LEU A 274 -4.90 -16.23 -1.26
CA LEU A 274 -5.57 -15.88 0.00
C LEU A 274 -6.85 -16.67 0.27
N GLY A 275 -7.30 -17.51 -0.68
CA GLY A 275 -8.48 -18.36 -0.51
C GLY A 275 -9.82 -17.63 -0.66
N PHE A 276 -9.86 -16.45 -1.28
CA PHE A 276 -11.14 -15.81 -1.67
C PHE A 276 -11.87 -16.66 -2.72
N THR A 277 -11.13 -17.43 -3.48
CA THR A 277 -11.63 -18.38 -4.48
C THR A 277 -10.64 -19.53 -4.66
N GLY A 278 -11.08 -20.63 -5.27
CA GLY A 278 -10.22 -21.79 -5.55
C GLY A 278 -9.25 -21.54 -6.72
N PRO A 279 -8.24 -22.40 -6.86
CA PRO A 279 -7.28 -22.31 -7.96
C PRO A 279 -7.94 -22.31 -9.34
N GLY A 280 -7.51 -21.38 -10.22
CA GLY A 280 -8.05 -21.19 -11.57
C GLY A 280 -9.44 -20.53 -11.60
N GLN A 281 -10.00 -20.09 -10.47
CA GLN A 281 -11.35 -19.56 -10.37
C GLN A 281 -11.41 -18.01 -10.22
N ALA A 282 -10.29 -17.33 -10.08
CA ALA A 282 -10.28 -15.88 -9.86
C ALA A 282 -11.01 -15.10 -10.99
N GLY A 283 -10.84 -15.52 -12.24
CA GLY A 283 -11.56 -14.92 -13.37
C GLY A 283 -13.10 -15.10 -13.29
N HIS A 284 -13.57 -16.25 -12.78
CA HIS A 284 -15.00 -16.46 -12.56
C HIS A 284 -15.52 -15.63 -11.39
N TYR A 285 -14.76 -15.56 -10.29
CA TYR A 285 -15.06 -14.74 -9.12
C TYR A 285 -15.29 -13.27 -9.49
N LEU A 286 -14.39 -12.72 -10.31
CA LEU A 286 -14.50 -11.33 -10.80
C LEU A 286 -15.70 -11.12 -11.72
N ARG A 287 -15.92 -12.03 -12.70
CA ARG A 287 -17.07 -11.95 -13.62
C ARG A 287 -18.42 -12.09 -12.92
N ALA A 288 -18.48 -12.84 -11.82
CA ALA A 288 -19.69 -12.96 -10.99
C ALA A 288 -19.98 -11.68 -10.17
N GLY A 289 -19.12 -10.66 -10.24
CA GLY A 289 -19.30 -9.39 -9.54
C GLY A 289 -18.97 -9.41 -8.05
N HIS A 290 -18.37 -10.49 -7.54
CA HIS A 290 -18.05 -10.61 -6.10
C HIS A 290 -17.10 -9.53 -5.61
N ALA A 291 -16.20 -9.03 -6.47
CA ALA A 291 -15.24 -7.97 -6.18
C ALA A 291 -15.75 -6.54 -6.45
N SER A 292 -16.95 -6.38 -7.00
CA SER A 292 -17.56 -5.08 -7.29
C SER A 292 -18.11 -4.41 -6.03
N LEU A 293 -18.31 -3.08 -6.04
CA LEU A 293 -19.07 -2.40 -4.98
C LEU A 293 -20.46 -3.02 -4.88
N GLY A 294 -20.84 -3.47 -3.69
CA GLY A 294 -22.06 -4.24 -3.44
C GLY A 294 -21.93 -5.75 -3.66
N GLY A 295 -20.77 -6.24 -4.12
CA GLY A 295 -20.43 -7.66 -4.16
C GLY A 295 -20.07 -8.23 -2.80
N ARG A 296 -19.64 -9.50 -2.77
CA ARG A 296 -19.31 -10.24 -1.54
C ARG A 296 -18.15 -9.60 -0.77
N CYS A 297 -17.08 -9.23 -1.47
CA CYS A 297 -15.91 -8.55 -0.91
C CYS A 297 -15.35 -7.57 -1.96
N PRO A 298 -15.80 -6.31 -1.94
CA PRO A 298 -15.30 -5.29 -2.85
C PRO A 298 -13.78 -5.16 -2.81
N LEU A 299 -13.18 -5.11 -4.00
CA LEU A 299 -11.74 -5.08 -4.19
C LEU A 299 -11.28 -3.68 -4.60
N ASN A 300 -10.27 -3.14 -3.91
CA ASN A 300 -9.63 -1.86 -4.22
C ASN A 300 -10.63 -0.73 -4.58
N PRO A 301 -11.61 -0.38 -3.70
CA PRO A 301 -12.65 0.61 -4.05
C PRO A 301 -12.09 1.98 -4.44
N HIS A 302 -10.87 2.32 -4.00
CA HIS A 302 -10.16 3.56 -4.34
C HIS A 302 -9.54 3.54 -5.74
N GLY A 303 -9.47 2.37 -6.36
CA GLY A 303 -8.89 2.17 -7.68
C GLY A 303 -7.53 1.47 -7.70
N GLY A 304 -6.94 1.24 -6.54
CA GLY A 304 -5.68 0.50 -6.40
C GLY A 304 -4.48 1.20 -7.04
N LEU A 305 -3.44 0.42 -7.25
CA LEU A 305 -2.22 0.86 -7.94
C LEU A 305 -2.48 1.06 -9.44
N LEU A 306 -3.38 0.24 -10.02
CA LEU A 306 -3.75 0.31 -11.43
C LEU A 306 -4.37 1.65 -11.80
N SER A 307 -5.01 2.33 -10.86
CA SER A 307 -5.91 3.41 -11.21
C SER A 307 -5.78 4.67 -10.39
N GLN A 308 -5.55 4.56 -9.08
CA GLN A 308 -5.28 5.75 -8.27
C GLN A 308 -3.82 6.15 -8.44
N ALA A 309 -2.89 5.41 -7.87
CA ALA A 309 -1.45 5.67 -7.97
C ALA A 309 -0.63 4.55 -7.33
N HIS A 310 0.57 4.33 -7.82
CA HIS A 310 1.53 3.42 -7.20
C HIS A 310 2.42 4.18 -6.20
N ILE A 311 1.99 4.26 -4.94
CA ILE A 311 2.68 4.95 -3.85
C ILE A 311 3.01 3.95 -2.73
N GLY A 312 3.91 2.99 -3.00
CA GLY A 312 4.49 2.07 -2.02
C GLY A 312 3.48 1.34 -1.09
N GLY A 313 2.23 1.14 -1.53
CA GLY A 313 1.18 0.48 -0.74
C GLY A 313 0.49 1.37 0.30
N MET A 314 0.93 2.60 0.51
CA MET A 314 0.33 3.50 1.51
C MET A 314 -1.15 3.76 1.22
N LEU A 315 -1.52 3.95 -0.05
CA LEU A 315 -2.90 4.24 -0.44
C LEU A 315 -3.87 3.07 -0.23
N HIS A 316 -3.39 1.83 -0.22
CA HIS A 316 -4.19 0.67 0.17
C HIS A 316 -4.52 0.73 1.67
N VAL A 317 -3.55 1.11 2.50
CA VAL A 317 -3.77 1.18 3.95
C VAL A 317 -4.63 2.40 4.32
N THR A 318 -4.41 3.56 3.70
CA THR A 318 -5.27 4.74 3.93
C THR A 318 -6.71 4.46 3.53
N GLU A 319 -6.95 3.81 2.37
CA GLU A 319 -8.30 3.41 1.98
C GLU A 319 -8.91 2.41 2.98
N ALA A 320 -8.15 1.42 3.46
CA ALA A 320 -8.65 0.51 4.50
C ALA A 320 -9.10 1.28 5.76
N VAL A 321 -8.33 2.27 6.18
CA VAL A 321 -8.70 3.13 7.32
C VAL A 321 -9.98 3.91 7.03
N HIS A 322 -10.10 4.53 5.85
CA HIS A 322 -11.31 5.27 5.46
C HIS A 322 -12.54 4.37 5.39
N GLN A 323 -12.42 3.16 4.84
CA GLN A 323 -13.50 2.18 4.76
C GLN A 323 -13.97 1.76 6.18
N LEU A 324 -13.03 1.43 7.06
CA LEU A 324 -13.32 0.96 8.42
C LEU A 324 -13.83 2.08 9.35
N ARG A 325 -13.53 3.34 9.05
CA ARG A 325 -14.03 4.52 9.77
C ARG A 325 -15.36 5.05 9.22
N GLY A 326 -15.82 4.55 8.08
CA GLY A 326 -17.02 5.03 7.39
C GLY A 326 -16.83 6.38 6.72
N THR A 327 -15.61 6.72 6.30
CA THR A 327 -15.24 8.02 5.71
C THR A 327 -14.81 7.93 4.23
N ALA A 328 -15.01 6.79 3.57
CA ALA A 328 -14.60 6.59 2.18
C ALA A 328 -15.54 7.26 1.14
N GLY A 329 -16.56 8.02 1.57
CA GLY A 329 -17.47 8.76 0.70
C GLY A 329 -18.21 7.85 -0.28
N ARG A 330 -18.17 8.16 -1.59
CA ARG A 330 -18.87 7.38 -2.63
C ARG A 330 -18.34 5.95 -2.81
N ARG A 331 -17.13 5.67 -2.33
CA ARG A 331 -16.49 4.35 -2.38
C ARG A 331 -16.86 3.47 -1.18
N GLN A 332 -17.60 4.01 -0.23
CA GLN A 332 -17.87 3.34 1.05
C GLN A 332 -18.57 1.99 0.84
N VAL A 333 -17.95 0.95 1.36
CA VAL A 333 -18.57 -0.37 1.51
C VAL A 333 -19.46 -0.35 2.75
N PRO A 334 -20.79 -0.52 2.59
CA PRO A 334 -21.69 -0.46 3.74
C PRO A 334 -21.35 -1.52 4.79
N GLY A 335 -21.26 -1.10 6.05
CA GLY A 335 -21.04 -2.01 7.17
C GLY A 335 -19.63 -2.61 7.24
N ALA A 336 -18.64 -2.07 6.52
CA ALA A 336 -17.26 -2.55 6.56
C ALA A 336 -16.70 -2.44 7.98
N ARG A 337 -16.35 -3.58 8.57
CA ARG A 337 -15.73 -3.68 9.89
C ARG A 337 -14.37 -4.37 9.84
N ARG A 338 -14.10 -5.18 8.82
CA ARG A 338 -12.84 -5.89 8.62
C ARG A 338 -12.35 -5.68 7.20
N ALA A 339 -11.09 -5.32 7.08
CA ALA A 339 -10.38 -5.18 5.82
C ALA A 339 -9.18 -6.11 5.78
N VAL A 340 -8.91 -6.66 4.60
CA VAL A 340 -7.68 -7.38 4.31
C VAL A 340 -6.84 -6.51 3.38
N VAL A 341 -5.58 -6.29 3.73
CA VAL A 341 -4.61 -5.56 2.89
C VAL A 341 -3.50 -6.52 2.51
N SER A 342 -3.17 -6.63 1.24
CA SER A 342 -1.98 -7.38 0.79
C SER A 342 -0.91 -6.45 0.23
N GLY A 343 0.33 -6.83 0.41
CA GLY A 343 1.49 -6.16 -0.14
C GLY A 343 2.43 -7.14 -0.82
N ASN A 344 3.17 -6.64 -1.80
CA ASN A 344 4.11 -7.42 -2.59
C ASN A 344 5.33 -6.56 -2.91
N GLY A 345 6.52 -7.13 -2.76
CA GLY A 345 7.80 -6.55 -3.14
C GLY A 345 8.49 -7.43 -4.17
N GLY A 346 9.18 -6.82 -5.15
CA GLY A 346 9.72 -7.52 -6.30
C GLY A 346 8.62 -8.21 -7.11
N VAL A 347 8.87 -9.40 -7.62
CA VAL A 347 7.85 -10.23 -8.25
C VAL A 347 7.42 -11.32 -7.27
N PHE A 348 6.56 -10.95 -6.32
CA PHE A 348 6.15 -11.79 -5.18
C PHE A 348 7.32 -12.31 -4.32
N SER A 349 8.45 -11.61 -4.36
CA SER A 349 9.66 -11.97 -3.62
C SER A 349 9.47 -11.84 -2.11
N VAL A 350 8.81 -10.77 -1.70
CA VAL A 350 8.34 -10.54 -0.33
C VAL A 350 6.85 -10.30 -0.40
N CYS A 351 6.06 -11.12 0.28
CA CYS A 351 4.61 -10.99 0.35
C CYS A 351 4.18 -10.66 1.77
N GLY A 352 3.19 -9.79 1.92
CA GLY A 352 2.62 -9.42 3.21
C GLY A 352 1.09 -9.41 3.19
N VAL A 353 0.49 -9.81 4.30
CA VAL A 353 -0.97 -9.75 4.51
C VAL A 353 -1.25 -9.17 5.89
N MET A 354 -2.15 -8.22 5.94
CA MET A 354 -2.59 -7.55 7.16
C MET A 354 -4.11 -7.58 7.26
N VAL A 355 -4.61 -7.93 8.43
CA VAL A 355 -6.03 -7.84 8.79
C VAL A 355 -6.24 -6.63 9.68
N MET A 356 -7.15 -5.76 9.28
CA MET A 356 -7.53 -4.55 10.00
C MET A 356 -8.99 -4.60 10.44
N GLU A 357 -9.31 -3.97 11.56
CA GLU A 357 -10.66 -3.96 12.11
C GLU A 357 -11.04 -2.58 12.67
N ALA A 358 -12.29 -2.17 12.44
CA ALA A 358 -12.83 -0.96 13.04
C ALA A 358 -12.83 -1.08 14.57
N CYS A 359 -12.33 -0.07 15.27
CA CYS A 359 -12.47 -0.01 16.73
C CYS A 359 -13.93 0.33 17.09
N THR A 360 -14.49 -0.41 18.02
CA THR A 360 -15.81 -0.14 18.63
C THR A 360 -15.68 0.86 19.76
#